data_28057e1ef8368d4302f5737af43984d8
#
_entry.id   28057e1ef8368d4302f5737af43984d8
#
_cell.length_a   1.000
_cell.length_b   1.000
_cell.length_c   1.000
_cell.angle_alpha   90.00
_cell.angle_beta   90.00
_cell.angle_gamma   90.00
#
_symmetry.space_group_name_H-M   'P 1'
#
loop_
_entity.id
_entity.type
_entity.pdbx_description
1 polymer ?
#
loop_
_entity_poly.entity_id
_entity_poly.type
_entity_poly.pdbx_seq_one_letter_code
_entity_poly.pdbx_strand_id
1 'polypeptide(L)'
;MSEQPKQVNFTIVPADESSDSPRTYSNFCSIAHTPFDFTLTFCEVMPLSEKEIHDAETEHVVRAPVRAKIVVPVQFIPNLVSALQEHMRVFAETYNNVGWNKGGPIH
;
A
#
# COMPACT_ATOMS: atom_id res chain seq x y z
N MET A 1 31.11 -23.67 28.03
CA MET A 1 31.36 -22.28 27.63
C MET A 1 30.45 -21.93 26.51
N SER A 2 29.60 -20.93 26.70
CA SER A 2 28.66 -20.57 25.68
C SER A 2 29.31 -19.61 24.67
N GLU A 3 29.20 -19.92 23.43
CA GLU A 3 29.63 -19.00 22.39
C GLU A 3 28.51 -17.99 22.18
N GLN A 4 28.89 -16.74 22.08
CA GLN A 4 27.93 -15.74 21.69
C GLN A 4 27.64 -15.87 20.19
N PRO A 5 26.36 -15.81 19.78
CA PRO A 5 26.08 -15.86 18.37
C PRO A 5 26.73 -14.68 17.65
N LYS A 6 27.26 -14.94 16.51
CA LYS A 6 27.82 -13.87 15.68
C LYS A 6 26.66 -13.01 15.19
N GLN A 7 26.81 -11.71 15.33
CA GLN A 7 25.88 -10.82 14.67
C GLN A 7 26.17 -10.84 13.17
N VAL A 8 25.19 -11.25 12.43
CA VAL A 8 25.27 -11.21 10.98
C VAL A 8 24.26 -10.16 10.51
N ASN A 9 24.80 -9.14 9.87
CA ASN A 9 23.99 -8.08 9.33
C ASN A 9 23.67 -8.37 7.88
N PHE A 10 22.39 -8.41 7.58
CA PHE A 10 21.92 -8.64 6.22
C PHE A 10 21.21 -7.41 5.71
N THR A 11 21.44 -7.10 4.46
CA THR A 11 20.62 -6.12 3.76
C THR A 11 19.71 -6.89 2.80
N ILE A 12 18.43 -6.65 2.89
CA ILE A 12 17.45 -7.29 2.02
C ILE A 12 17.24 -6.40 0.82
N VAL A 13 17.45 -6.97 -0.35
CA VAL A 13 17.30 -6.24 -1.61
C VAL A 13 16.29 -6.99 -2.46
N PRO A 14 15.29 -6.29 -3.01
CA PRO A 14 14.36 -6.95 -3.92
C PRO A 14 15.11 -7.56 -5.10
N ALA A 15 14.79 -8.82 -5.40
CA ALA A 15 15.40 -9.54 -6.52
C ALA A 15 14.36 -9.65 -7.64
N ASP A 16 14.53 -8.83 -8.66
CA ASP A 16 13.66 -8.81 -9.84
C ASP A 16 14.56 -8.95 -11.07
N GLU A 17 15.16 -10.14 -11.20
CA GLU A 17 16.19 -10.39 -12.21
C GLU A 17 15.69 -10.29 -13.63
N SER A 18 14.45 -10.67 -13.87
CA SER A 18 13.89 -10.66 -15.22
C SER A 18 13.16 -9.37 -15.56
N SER A 19 12.92 -8.53 -14.56
CA SER A 19 12.07 -7.34 -14.68
C SER A 19 10.64 -7.69 -15.13
N ASP A 20 10.25 -8.94 -14.90
CA ASP A 20 8.94 -9.44 -15.34
C ASP A 20 7.87 -9.36 -14.25
N SER A 21 8.23 -8.96 -13.04
CA SER A 21 7.25 -8.79 -11.97
C SER A 21 6.28 -7.68 -12.34
N PRO A 22 4.99 -7.98 -12.39
CA PRO A 22 4.01 -6.98 -12.83
C PRO A 22 3.89 -5.85 -11.80
N ARG A 23 3.74 -4.66 -12.33
CA ARG A 23 3.38 -3.51 -11.51
C ARG A 23 1.86 -3.39 -11.52
N THR A 24 1.28 -3.44 -10.34
CA THR A 24 -0.17 -3.42 -10.18
C THR A 24 -0.59 -2.08 -9.59
N TYR A 25 -1.50 -1.40 -10.28
CA TYR A 25 -2.04 -0.15 -9.77
C TYR A 25 -3.18 -0.44 -8.79
N SER A 26 -3.21 0.31 -7.72
CA SER A 26 -4.30 0.26 -6.74
C SER A 26 -4.47 1.64 -6.13
N ASN A 27 -5.69 2.03 -5.90
CA ASN A 27 -6.00 3.31 -5.27
C ASN A 27 -6.91 3.17 -4.04
N PHE A 28 -7.11 1.94 -3.60
CA PHE A 28 -7.88 1.64 -2.39
C PHE A 28 -7.32 0.38 -1.76
N CYS A 29 -7.23 0.37 -0.45
CA CYS A 29 -6.80 -0.81 0.29
C CYS A 29 -7.73 -1.06 1.45
N SER A 30 -8.32 -2.23 1.48
CA SER A 30 -9.10 -2.71 2.61
C SER A 30 -8.21 -3.56 3.49
N ILE A 31 -8.31 -3.40 4.80
CA ILE A 31 -7.44 -4.07 5.75
C ILE A 31 -8.28 -4.89 6.71
N ALA A 32 -7.92 -6.16 6.87
CA ALA A 32 -8.49 -7.04 7.87
C ALA A 32 -7.36 -7.69 8.65
N HIS A 33 -7.63 -8.16 9.85
CA HIS A 33 -6.59 -8.80 10.64
C HIS A 33 -7.13 -9.91 11.51
N THR A 34 -6.22 -10.81 11.86
CA THR A 34 -6.40 -11.82 12.88
C THR A 34 -5.38 -11.53 13.99
N PRO A 35 -5.34 -12.31 15.09
CA PRO A 35 -4.25 -12.13 16.07
C PRO A 35 -2.86 -12.39 15.51
N PHE A 36 -2.74 -12.98 14.32
CA PHE A 36 -1.46 -13.44 13.78
C PHE A 36 -1.01 -12.70 12.54
N ASP A 37 -1.93 -12.18 11.76
CA ASP A 37 -1.60 -11.59 10.48
C ASP A 37 -2.58 -10.51 10.05
N PHE A 38 -2.15 -9.75 9.05
CA PHE A 38 -2.99 -8.74 8.39
C PHE A 38 -3.16 -9.14 6.93
N THR A 39 -4.35 -8.93 6.42
CA THR A 39 -4.64 -9.08 4.99
C THR A 39 -4.87 -7.70 4.40
N LEU A 40 -4.04 -7.34 3.42
CA LEU A 40 -4.15 -6.09 2.68
C LEU A 40 -4.79 -6.42 1.32
N THR A 41 -5.98 -5.92 1.10
CA THR A 41 -6.72 -6.16 -0.15
C THR A 41 -6.68 -4.89 -0.97
N PHE A 42 -5.86 -4.90 -2.01
CA PHE A 42 -5.66 -3.75 -2.89
C PHE A 42 -6.66 -3.80 -4.03
N CYS A 43 -7.39 -2.71 -4.20
CA CYS A 43 -8.46 -2.60 -5.19
C CYS A 43 -8.24 -1.39 -6.07
N GLU A 44 -8.88 -1.40 -7.21
CA GLU A 44 -8.87 -0.24 -8.09
C GLU A 44 -10.29 0.30 -8.22
N VAL A 45 -10.52 1.49 -7.68
CA VAL A 45 -11.77 2.20 -7.90
C VAL A 45 -11.70 2.79 -9.30
N MET A 46 -12.60 2.35 -10.16
CA MET A 46 -12.63 2.74 -11.56
C MET A 46 -13.76 3.75 -11.82
N PRO A 47 -13.68 4.49 -12.90
CA PRO A 47 -14.79 5.37 -13.28
C PRO A 47 -16.09 4.57 -13.37
N LEU A 48 -17.16 5.13 -12.81
CA LEU A 48 -18.45 4.46 -12.75
C LEU A 48 -19.29 4.81 -13.97
N SER A 49 -20.04 3.83 -14.47
CA SER A 49 -21.09 4.08 -15.48
C SER A 49 -22.26 4.80 -14.83
N GLU A 50 -23.15 5.36 -15.66
CA GLU A 50 -24.33 6.04 -15.15
C GLU A 50 -25.19 5.09 -14.28
N LYS A 51 -25.31 3.83 -14.69
CA LYS A 51 -26.04 2.84 -13.94
C LYS A 51 -25.39 2.60 -12.58
N GLU A 52 -24.07 2.47 -12.55
CA GLU A 52 -23.33 2.24 -11.32
C GLU A 52 -23.46 3.43 -10.37
N ILE A 53 -23.43 4.64 -10.91
CA ILE A 53 -23.62 5.85 -10.12
C ILE A 53 -25.01 5.85 -9.49
N HIS A 54 -26.04 5.52 -10.28
CA HIS A 54 -27.40 5.46 -9.78
C HIS A 54 -27.54 4.40 -8.69
N ASP A 55 -26.97 3.21 -8.90
CA ASP A 55 -27.00 2.13 -7.93
C ASP A 55 -26.28 2.54 -6.65
N ALA A 56 -25.15 3.24 -6.78
CA ALA A 56 -24.37 3.71 -5.63
C ALA A 56 -25.15 4.75 -4.81
N GLU A 57 -25.90 5.60 -5.46
CA GLU A 57 -26.73 6.59 -4.76
C GLU A 57 -27.82 5.90 -3.93
N THR A 58 -28.31 4.76 -4.39
CA THR A 58 -29.35 3.99 -3.69
C THR A 58 -28.77 3.09 -2.63
N GLU A 59 -27.71 2.34 -2.97
CA GLU A 59 -27.12 1.34 -2.07
C GLU A 59 -26.03 1.92 -1.18
N HIS A 60 -25.47 3.07 -1.52
CA HIS A 60 -24.33 3.70 -0.84
C HIS A 60 -23.09 2.80 -0.87
N VAL A 61 -22.93 2.00 -1.92
CA VAL A 61 -21.85 1.04 -2.10
C VAL A 61 -21.26 1.19 -3.50
N VAL A 62 -19.95 1.28 -3.58
CA VAL A 62 -19.22 1.20 -4.83
C VAL A 62 -18.31 -0.02 -4.73
N ARG A 63 -18.43 -0.92 -5.70
CA ARG A 63 -17.62 -2.13 -5.73
C ARG A 63 -16.39 -1.88 -6.59
N ALA A 64 -15.24 -2.14 -5.99
CA ALA A 64 -13.94 -1.96 -6.66
C ALA A 64 -13.30 -3.32 -6.90
N PRO A 65 -12.88 -3.61 -8.13
CA PRO A 65 -12.21 -4.89 -8.39
C PRO A 65 -10.94 -5.04 -7.55
N VAL A 66 -10.76 -6.24 -7.03
CA VAL A 66 -9.55 -6.60 -6.27
C VAL A 66 -8.42 -6.85 -7.25
N ARG A 67 -7.28 -6.20 -7.03
CA ARG A 67 -6.10 -6.36 -7.87
C ARG A 67 -5.04 -7.25 -7.24
N ALA A 68 -4.95 -7.23 -5.91
CA ALA A 68 -4.00 -8.07 -5.19
C ALA A 68 -4.44 -8.25 -3.75
N LYS A 69 -4.12 -9.38 -3.17
CA LYS A 69 -4.25 -9.62 -1.74
C LYS A 69 -2.90 -10.04 -1.21
N ILE A 70 -2.48 -9.41 -0.14
CA ILE A 70 -1.21 -9.71 0.47
C ILE A 70 -1.44 -9.96 1.95
N VAL A 71 -0.96 -11.11 2.43
CA VAL A 71 -1.04 -11.46 3.84
C VAL A 71 0.33 -11.30 4.45
N VAL A 72 0.42 -10.55 5.52
CA VAL A 72 1.68 -10.28 6.20
C VAL A 72 1.54 -10.57 7.70
N PRO A 73 2.62 -11.03 8.35
CA PRO A 73 2.57 -11.23 9.80
C PRO A 73 2.44 -9.90 10.53
N VAL A 74 1.86 -9.95 11.74
CA VAL A 74 1.66 -8.75 12.56
C VAL A 74 2.97 -8.00 12.76
N GLN A 75 4.06 -8.72 12.95
CA GLN A 75 5.38 -8.13 13.23
C GLN A 75 5.92 -7.28 12.08
N PHE A 76 5.42 -7.51 10.87
CA PHE A 76 5.83 -6.73 9.69
C PHE A 76 5.20 -5.34 9.68
N ILE A 77 4.02 -5.20 10.27
CA ILE A 77 3.20 -3.99 10.14
C ILE A 77 3.89 -2.73 10.69
N PRO A 78 4.46 -2.74 11.91
CA PRO A 78 5.11 -1.52 12.40
C PRO A 78 6.23 -1.01 11.50
N ASN A 79 7.01 -1.92 10.93
CA ASN A 79 8.08 -1.54 10.01
C ASN A 79 7.53 -0.96 8.71
N LEU A 80 6.46 -1.53 8.19
CA LEU A 80 5.81 -1.01 6.99
C LEU A 80 5.26 0.40 7.24
N VAL A 81 4.59 0.60 8.37
CA VAL A 81 4.03 1.91 8.74
C VAL A 81 5.14 2.95 8.84
N SER A 82 6.23 2.61 9.53
CA SER A 82 7.37 3.52 9.69
C SER A 82 8.00 3.88 8.35
N ALA A 83 8.16 2.89 7.47
CA ALA A 83 8.74 3.13 6.14
C ALA A 83 7.84 4.03 5.31
N LEU A 84 6.54 3.81 5.34
CA LEU A 84 5.59 4.65 4.62
C LEU A 84 5.61 6.09 5.14
N GLN A 85 5.65 6.26 6.46
CA GLN A 85 5.70 7.60 7.06
C GLN A 85 6.97 8.34 6.67
N GLU A 86 8.11 7.65 6.68
CA GLU A 86 9.38 8.25 6.29
C GLU A 86 9.37 8.68 4.83
N HIS A 87 8.84 7.83 3.96
CA HIS A 87 8.75 8.17 2.55
C HIS A 87 7.78 9.33 2.29
N MET A 88 6.68 9.40 3.04
CA MET A 88 5.76 10.53 2.93
C MET A 88 6.43 11.84 3.38
N ARG A 89 7.28 11.77 4.41
CA ARG A 89 8.04 12.93 4.85
C ARG A 89 8.99 13.41 3.74
N VAL A 90 9.74 12.50 3.17
CA VAL A 90 10.66 12.82 2.07
C VAL A 90 9.91 13.36 0.86
N PHE A 91 8.79 12.73 0.54
CA PHE A 91 7.93 13.17 -0.56
C PHE A 91 7.49 14.62 -0.35
N ALA A 92 7.02 14.96 0.84
CA ALA A 92 6.56 16.31 1.14
C ALA A 92 7.69 17.32 1.02
N GLU A 93 8.88 17.00 1.51
CA GLU A 93 10.02 17.89 1.40
C GLU A 93 10.48 18.08 -0.04
N THR A 94 10.48 16.98 -0.82
CA THR A 94 10.97 17.01 -2.19
C THR A 94 10.02 17.76 -3.11
N TYR A 95 8.73 17.59 -2.97
CA TYR A 95 7.74 18.11 -3.91
C TYR A 95 6.98 19.31 -3.39
N ASN A 96 7.27 19.77 -2.19
CA ASN A 96 6.56 20.88 -1.60
C ASN A 96 6.72 22.17 -2.40
N ASN A 97 7.86 22.35 -3.05
CA ASN A 97 8.18 23.56 -3.79
C ASN A 97 7.65 23.58 -5.21
N VAL A 98 7.10 22.47 -5.71
CA VAL A 98 6.55 22.45 -7.06
C VAL A 98 5.09 22.90 -7.09
N GLY A 99 4.51 23.16 -5.94
CA GLY A 99 3.20 23.80 -5.85
C GLY A 99 2.00 22.89 -6.02
N TRP A 100 2.20 21.63 -6.37
CA TRP A 100 1.07 20.78 -6.66
C TRP A 100 0.30 20.31 -5.43
N ASN A 101 0.85 20.53 -4.24
CA ASN A 101 0.14 20.29 -2.99
C ASN A 101 -0.66 21.50 -2.53
N LYS A 102 -0.49 22.66 -3.15
CA LYS A 102 -1.03 23.91 -2.62
C LYS A 102 -2.46 24.16 -3.06
N GLY A 103 -2.84 23.59 -4.15
CA GLY A 103 -4.17 23.81 -4.71
C GLY A 103 -5.19 22.79 -4.29
N GLY A 104 -4.84 21.95 -3.31
CA GLY A 104 -5.69 20.85 -2.91
C GLY A 104 -5.35 19.58 -3.65
N PRO A 105 -6.25 18.60 -3.66
CA PRO A 105 -5.95 17.29 -4.21
C PRO A 105 -5.63 17.33 -5.68
N ILE A 106 -4.72 16.47 -6.07
CA ILE A 106 -4.37 16.27 -7.46
C ILE A 106 -5.30 15.22 -8.05
N HIS A 107 -5.79 15.52 -9.21
CA HIS A 107 -6.75 14.65 -9.89
C HIS A 107 -6.14 13.94 -11.06
#